data_24b5a52bb8c8b5d8dfb779377a602dd9
#
_entry.id   24b5a52bb8c8b5d8dfb779377a602dd9
#
_cell.length_a   1.000
_cell.length_b   1.000
_cell.length_c   1.000
_cell.angle_alpha   90.00
_cell.angle_beta   90.00
_cell.angle_gamma   90.00
#
_symmetry.space_group_name_H-M   'P 1'
#
loop_
_entity.id
_entity.type
_entity.pdbx_description
1 polymer ?
#
loop_
_entity_poly.entity_id
_entity_poly.type
_entity_poly.pdbx_seq_one_letter_code
_entity_poly.pdbx_strand_id
1 'polypeptide(L)'
;MMSFPDVILTGDRPTGPLHLGHYVGSLMNRVALQGKYPQYIMLADVQALTDNYAQPGLVRKNILEVALDYLAVGIDPTQSTVFIQSQIPEIAELTVFFLNLVTVSRLQRN
;
A
#
# COMPACT_ATOMS: atom_id res chain seq x y z
N MET A 1 9.11 10.51 27.55
CA MET A 1 9.20 10.00 26.18
C MET A 1 7.88 10.25 25.48
N MET A 2 7.86 10.92 24.34
CA MET A 2 6.63 11.07 23.57
C MET A 2 6.24 9.69 23.00
N SER A 3 5.09 9.16 23.41
CA SER A 3 4.50 8.01 22.69
C SER A 3 3.78 8.55 21.45
N PHE A 4 4.23 8.15 20.29
CA PHE A 4 3.44 8.40 19.08
C PHE A 4 2.20 7.49 19.11
N PRO A 5 1.04 7.98 18.64
CA PRO A 5 -0.12 7.12 18.51
C PRO A 5 0.17 5.96 17.55
N ASP A 6 -0.38 4.80 17.84
CA ASP A 6 -0.29 3.65 16.93
C ASP A 6 -0.96 4.00 15.59
N VAL A 7 -0.24 3.81 14.52
CA VAL A 7 -0.69 4.08 13.15
C VAL A 7 -0.59 2.79 12.33
N ILE A 8 -1.63 2.50 11.57
CA ILE A 8 -1.65 1.35 10.67
C ILE A 8 -1.24 1.82 9.27
N LEU A 9 -0.20 1.21 8.72
CA LEU A 9 0.19 1.37 7.33
C LEU A 9 0.12 0.02 6.63
N THR A 10 -0.68 -0.06 5.60
CA THR A 10 -0.81 -1.23 4.74
C THR A 10 -0.77 -0.82 3.27
N GLY A 11 -0.70 -1.79 2.36
CA GLY A 11 -0.76 -1.49 0.94
C GLY A 11 -0.89 -2.73 0.09
N ASP A 12 -1.34 -2.53 -1.14
CA ASP A 12 -1.44 -3.57 -2.15
C ASP A 12 -0.81 -3.09 -3.46
N ARG A 13 -0.18 -4.02 -4.18
CA ARG A 13 0.30 -3.75 -5.53
C ARG A 13 -0.88 -3.81 -6.50
N PRO A 14 -1.16 -2.77 -7.30
CA PRO A 14 -2.25 -2.77 -8.27
C PRO A 14 -1.87 -3.59 -9.53
N THR A 15 -1.76 -4.90 -9.37
CA THR A 15 -1.44 -5.85 -10.44
C THR A 15 -2.66 -6.47 -11.09
N GLY A 16 -3.86 -6.19 -10.57
CA GLY A 16 -5.16 -6.64 -11.03
C GLY A 16 -6.24 -6.39 -9.96
N PRO A 17 -7.49 -6.77 -10.21
CA PRO A 17 -8.56 -6.73 -9.22
C PRO A 17 -8.19 -7.53 -7.98
N LEU A 18 -8.67 -7.09 -6.83
CA LEU A 18 -8.53 -7.85 -5.59
C LEU A 18 -9.44 -9.08 -5.62
N HIS A 19 -9.09 -10.09 -4.87
CA HIS A 19 -9.85 -11.35 -4.81
C HIS A 19 -10.14 -11.75 -3.35
N LEU A 20 -10.88 -12.84 -3.18
CA LEU A 20 -11.32 -13.33 -1.87
C LEU A 20 -10.17 -13.52 -0.88
N GLY A 21 -8.98 -13.91 -1.35
CA GLY A 21 -7.78 -14.03 -0.50
C GLY A 21 -7.34 -12.70 0.10
N HIS A 22 -7.39 -11.60 -0.66
CA HIS A 22 -7.13 -10.27 -0.15
C HIS A 22 -8.20 -9.85 0.88
N TYR A 23 -9.46 -10.18 0.62
CA TYR A 23 -10.55 -9.86 1.51
C TYR A 23 -10.37 -10.52 2.88
N VAL A 24 -10.25 -11.84 2.91
CA VAL A 24 -10.11 -12.60 4.15
C VAL A 24 -8.78 -12.34 4.85
N GLY A 25 -7.70 -12.24 4.08
CA GLY A 25 -6.35 -12.10 4.62
C GLY A 25 -6.01 -10.71 5.15
N SER A 26 -6.69 -9.65 4.66
CA SER A 26 -6.30 -8.28 4.98
C SER A 26 -7.47 -7.31 5.08
N LEU A 27 -8.36 -7.24 4.08
CA LEU A 27 -9.34 -6.16 3.99
C LEU A 27 -10.36 -6.19 5.12
N MET A 28 -10.81 -7.36 5.56
CA MET A 28 -11.72 -7.50 6.71
C MET A 28 -11.14 -6.83 7.96
N ASN A 29 -9.84 -7.04 8.23
CA ASN A 29 -9.17 -6.43 9.37
C ASN A 29 -9.04 -4.91 9.21
N ARG A 30 -8.73 -4.43 7.99
CA ARG A 30 -8.66 -2.99 7.71
C ARG A 30 -10.00 -2.31 7.97
N VAL A 31 -11.11 -2.91 7.51
CA VAL A 31 -12.47 -2.40 7.77
C VAL A 31 -12.78 -2.41 9.28
N ALA A 32 -12.44 -3.48 9.99
CA ALA A 32 -12.71 -3.60 11.43
C ALA A 32 -11.88 -2.62 12.28
N LEU A 33 -10.74 -2.17 11.79
CA LEU A 33 -9.81 -1.28 12.51
C LEU A 33 -9.98 0.20 12.14
N GLN A 34 -10.70 0.52 11.06
CA GLN A 34 -10.95 1.92 10.71
C GLN A 34 -11.80 2.59 11.80
N GLY A 35 -11.51 3.85 12.07
CA GLY A 35 -12.11 4.58 13.19
C GLY A 35 -11.53 4.26 14.57
N LYS A 36 -10.76 3.17 14.71
CA LYS A 36 -10.05 2.83 15.96
C LYS A 36 -8.61 3.33 15.95
N TYR A 37 -7.98 3.29 14.80
CA TYR A 37 -6.61 3.73 14.58
C TYR A 37 -6.53 4.60 13.32
N PRO A 38 -5.65 5.62 13.30
CA PRO A 38 -5.28 6.27 12.03
C PRO A 38 -4.76 5.21 11.05
N GLN A 39 -5.37 5.11 9.89
CA GLN A 39 -5.06 4.07 8.92
C GLN A 39 -4.70 4.68 7.58
N TYR A 40 -3.57 4.26 7.03
CA TYR A 40 -3.05 4.65 5.71
C TYR A 40 -2.93 3.41 4.83
N ILE A 41 -3.55 3.45 3.67
CA ILE A 41 -3.58 2.33 2.72
C ILE A 41 -2.94 2.78 1.41
N MET A 42 -1.81 2.18 1.07
CA MET A 42 -1.02 2.53 -0.09
C MET A 42 -1.38 1.69 -1.30
N LEU A 43 -1.67 2.36 -2.41
CA LEU A 43 -1.68 1.75 -3.73
C LEU A 43 -0.24 1.79 -4.27
N ALA A 44 0.47 0.66 -4.19
CA ALA A 44 1.91 0.56 -4.43
C ALA A 44 2.22 0.42 -5.94
N ASP A 45 1.93 1.47 -6.70
CA ASP A 45 2.08 1.50 -8.16
C ASP A 45 3.54 1.43 -8.61
N VAL A 46 4.45 2.10 -7.92
CA VAL A 46 5.89 2.02 -8.22
C VAL A 46 6.40 0.59 -8.02
N GLN A 47 5.99 -0.08 -6.95
CA GLN A 47 6.34 -1.47 -6.71
C GLN A 47 5.71 -2.40 -7.75
N ALA A 48 4.50 -2.14 -8.21
CA ALA A 48 3.85 -2.91 -9.26
C ALA A 48 4.60 -2.83 -10.60
N LEU A 49 5.28 -1.72 -10.89
CA LEU A 49 6.08 -1.55 -12.10
C LEU A 49 7.30 -2.49 -12.14
N THR A 50 7.77 -3.02 -11.02
CA THR A 50 8.89 -3.99 -11.03
C THR A 50 8.57 -5.23 -11.85
N ASP A 51 7.31 -5.67 -11.81
CA ASP A 51 6.83 -6.84 -12.55
C ASP A 51 6.09 -6.45 -13.85
N ASN A 52 5.68 -5.18 -13.98
CA ASN A 52 4.81 -4.71 -15.07
C ASN A 52 5.40 -3.50 -15.82
N TYR A 53 6.71 -3.37 -15.87
CA TYR A 53 7.40 -2.25 -16.52
C TYR A 53 7.05 -2.09 -18.01
N ALA A 54 6.75 -3.20 -18.69
CA ALA A 54 6.39 -3.19 -20.10
C ALA A 54 4.97 -2.67 -20.38
N GLN A 55 4.12 -2.59 -19.36
CA GLN A 55 2.72 -2.20 -19.46
C GLN A 55 2.30 -1.19 -18.39
N PRO A 56 2.90 0.00 -18.33
CA PRO A 56 2.58 0.99 -17.29
C PRO A 56 1.12 1.47 -17.33
N GLY A 57 0.50 1.45 -18.51
CA GLY A 57 -0.92 1.77 -18.65
C GLY A 57 -1.85 0.80 -17.93
N LEU A 58 -1.46 -0.48 -17.86
CA LEU A 58 -2.21 -1.49 -17.12
C LEU A 58 -2.16 -1.21 -15.61
N VAL A 59 -0.99 -0.84 -15.07
CA VAL A 59 -0.85 -0.47 -13.66
C VAL A 59 -1.74 0.72 -13.33
N ARG A 60 -1.78 1.75 -14.19
CA ARG A 60 -2.67 2.91 -14.00
C ARG A 60 -4.15 2.51 -13.97
N LYS A 61 -4.58 1.62 -14.86
CA LYS A 61 -5.95 1.10 -14.85
C LYS A 61 -6.23 0.34 -13.56
N ASN A 62 -5.31 -0.52 -13.13
CA ASN A 62 -5.48 -1.34 -11.94
C ASN A 62 -5.54 -0.52 -10.64
N ILE A 63 -4.92 0.67 -10.58
CA ILE A 63 -5.07 1.59 -9.44
C ILE A 63 -6.56 1.90 -9.20
N LEU A 64 -7.30 2.23 -10.26
CA LEU A 64 -8.73 2.52 -10.15
C LEU A 64 -9.54 1.29 -9.75
N GLU A 65 -9.24 0.13 -10.32
CA GLU A 65 -9.91 -1.13 -9.97
C GLU A 65 -9.73 -1.47 -8.49
N VAL A 66 -8.51 -1.42 -7.98
CA VAL A 66 -8.21 -1.69 -6.56
C VAL A 66 -8.84 -0.65 -5.65
N ALA A 67 -8.84 0.63 -6.03
CA ALA A 67 -9.52 1.67 -5.26
C ALA A 67 -11.03 1.44 -5.17
N LEU A 68 -11.66 1.00 -6.26
CA LEU A 68 -13.08 0.63 -6.27
C LEU A 68 -13.35 -0.60 -5.38
N ASP A 69 -12.47 -1.60 -5.41
CA ASP A 69 -12.57 -2.76 -4.54
C ASP A 69 -12.49 -2.36 -3.05
N TYR A 70 -11.62 -1.41 -2.69
CA TYR A 70 -11.55 -0.90 -1.32
C TYR A 70 -12.88 -0.28 -0.87
N LEU A 71 -13.47 0.57 -1.71
CA LEU A 71 -14.78 1.17 -1.42
C LEU A 71 -15.88 0.11 -1.32
N ALA A 72 -15.86 -0.87 -2.23
CA ALA A 72 -16.85 -1.93 -2.27
C ALA A 72 -16.85 -2.82 -1.02
N VAL A 73 -15.68 -3.07 -0.42
CA VAL A 73 -15.58 -3.87 0.81
C VAL A 73 -15.83 -3.06 2.09
N GLY A 74 -16.01 -1.74 1.99
CA GLY A 74 -16.36 -0.89 3.12
C GLY A 74 -15.20 -0.07 3.70
N ILE A 75 -14.09 0.12 2.98
CA ILE A 75 -13.10 1.12 3.35
C ILE A 75 -13.74 2.50 3.16
N ASP A 76 -13.83 3.24 4.24
CA ASP A 76 -14.42 4.58 4.28
C ASP A 76 -13.31 5.65 4.17
N PRO A 77 -13.28 6.43 3.09
CA PRO A 77 -12.25 7.45 2.89
C PRO A 77 -12.32 8.62 3.89
N THR A 78 -13.39 8.72 4.67
CA THR A 78 -13.47 9.69 5.78
C THR A 78 -12.76 9.21 7.05
N GLN A 79 -12.52 7.90 7.17
CA GLN A 79 -11.91 7.26 8.34
C GLN A 79 -10.50 6.71 8.04
N SER A 80 -10.23 6.36 6.79
CA SER A 80 -8.96 5.80 6.34
C SER A 80 -8.42 6.60 5.17
N THR A 81 -7.13 6.89 5.17
CA THR A 81 -6.47 7.59 4.06
C THR A 81 -5.97 6.59 3.04
N VAL A 82 -6.48 6.65 1.81
CA VAL A 82 -5.96 5.89 0.67
C VAL A 82 -5.07 6.81 -0.16
N PHE A 83 -3.87 6.36 -0.50
CA PHE A 83 -2.93 7.15 -1.29
C PHE A 83 -2.15 6.31 -2.30
N ILE A 84 -1.63 6.97 -3.34
CA ILE A 84 -0.85 6.34 -4.39
C ILE A 84 0.64 6.58 -4.09
N GLN A 85 1.44 5.52 -4.10
CA GLN A 85 2.86 5.56 -3.75
C GLN A 85 3.64 6.60 -4.57
N SER A 86 3.43 6.67 -5.88
CA SER A 86 4.14 7.61 -6.76
C SER A 86 3.82 9.08 -6.50
N GLN A 87 2.74 9.37 -5.76
CA GLN A 87 2.38 10.74 -5.37
C GLN A 87 3.03 11.21 -4.08
N ILE A 88 3.79 10.34 -3.41
CA ILE A 88 4.57 10.64 -2.21
C ILE A 88 6.06 10.38 -2.53
N PRO A 89 6.75 11.33 -3.17
CA PRO A 89 8.13 11.15 -3.62
C PRO A 89 9.10 10.87 -2.48
N GLU A 90 8.79 11.30 -1.28
CA GLU A 90 9.58 11.06 -0.07
C GLU A 90 9.79 9.57 0.23
N ILE A 91 8.87 8.71 -0.17
CA ILE A 91 9.01 7.24 -0.02
C ILE A 91 10.21 6.74 -0.84
N ALA A 92 10.34 7.22 -2.08
CA ALA A 92 11.46 6.88 -2.95
C ALA A 92 12.77 7.47 -2.43
N GLU A 93 12.76 8.71 -1.93
CA GLU A 93 13.94 9.34 -1.34
C GLU A 93 14.43 8.58 -0.11
N LEU A 94 13.53 8.23 0.81
CA LEU A 94 13.87 7.41 1.98
C LEU A 94 14.43 6.05 1.59
N THR A 95 13.90 5.43 0.54
CA THR A 95 14.41 4.16 0.02
C THR A 95 15.87 4.30 -0.40
N VAL A 96 16.23 5.37 -1.11
CA VAL A 96 17.62 5.64 -1.52
C VAL A 96 18.53 5.84 -0.29
N PHE A 97 18.09 6.58 0.72
CA PHE A 97 18.85 6.73 1.95
C PHE A 97 19.07 5.39 2.67
N PHE A 98 18.06 4.57 2.78
CA PHE A 98 18.15 3.27 3.44
C PHE A 98 19.05 2.27 2.67
N LEU A 99 19.12 2.36 1.34
CA LEU A 99 20.03 1.55 0.53
C LEU A 99 21.51 1.75 0.93
N ASN A 100 21.87 2.91 1.46
CA ASN A 100 23.22 3.17 1.97
C ASN A 100 23.50 2.49 3.33
N LEU A 101 22.47 2.06 4.04
CA LEU A 101 22.57 1.52 5.40
C LEU A 101 22.38 0.00 5.44
N VAL A 102 21.78 -0.59 4.39
CA VAL A 102 21.40 -2.00 4.36
C VAL A 102 22.25 -2.77 3.36
N THR A 103 22.88 -3.85 3.82
CA THR A 103 23.68 -4.71 2.95
C THR A 103 22.81 -5.67 2.16
N VAL A 104 23.26 -6.09 0.96
CA VAL A 104 22.58 -7.08 0.12
C VAL A 104 22.35 -8.38 0.89
N SER A 105 23.33 -8.86 1.65
CA SER A 105 23.21 -10.09 2.44
C SER A 105 22.14 -10.01 3.53
N ARG A 106 21.84 -8.82 4.04
CA ARG A 106 20.77 -8.61 5.01
C ARG A 106 19.39 -8.65 4.33
N LEU A 107 19.28 -8.07 3.15
CA LEU A 107 18.05 -8.11 2.35
C LEU A 107 17.70 -9.54 1.90
N GLN A 108 18.70 -10.34 1.54
CA GLN A 108 18.51 -11.73 1.10
C GLN A 108 18.03 -12.67 2.22
N ARG A 109 18.16 -12.27 3.48
CA ARG A 109 17.72 -13.07 4.64
C ARG A 109 16.28 -12.83 5.08
N ASN A 110 15.59 -11.92 4.41
CA ASN A 110 14.19 -11.62 4.71
C ASN A 110 13.23 -12.49 3.89
#